data_38fca166304a9ab6e83eafe23d064529
#
_entry.id   38fca166304a9ab6e83eafe23d064529
#
_cell.length_a   1.000
_cell.length_b   1.000
_cell.length_c   1.000
_cell.angle_alpha   90.00
_cell.angle_beta   90.00
_cell.angle_gamma   90.00
#
_symmetry.space_group_name_H-M   'P 1'
#
loop_
_entity.id
_entity.type
_entity.pdbx_description
1 polymer ?
#
loop_
_entity_poly.entity_id
_entity_poly.type
_entity_poly.pdbx_seq_one_letter_code
_entity_poly.pdbx_strand_id
1 'polypeptide(L)'
;MRLFRLEVKRILKTRRTLILLSVAMLLSVLMAYLPISFEGINRPNEDGTVTELDGLAAIEYKRDLYAATQGEVTAEKVKQALITYQDCVNQYGPIDGEEFPLEVNIEKIVPIRPLLKGISEAFADPRTGIGADWMDIDPNEVEQHY
;
A
#
# COMPACT_ATOMS: atom_id res chain seq x y z
N MET A 1 1.05 -44.73 3.33
CA MET A 1 -0.10 -43.79 3.46
C MET A 1 -1.19 -44.22 4.46
N ARG A 2 -1.44 -45.50 4.73
CA ARG A 2 -2.45 -45.97 5.71
C ARG A 2 -2.11 -45.61 7.18
N LEU A 3 -0.85 -45.72 7.57
CA LEU A 3 -0.38 -45.37 8.93
C LEU A 3 -0.60 -43.86 9.25
N PHE A 4 -0.27 -42.98 8.35
CA PHE A 4 -0.48 -41.54 8.52
C PHE A 4 -1.97 -41.18 8.76
N ARG A 5 -2.88 -41.79 7.98
CA ARG A 5 -4.32 -41.60 8.17
C ARG A 5 -4.82 -42.09 9.54
N LEU A 6 -4.28 -43.18 10.05
CA LEU A 6 -4.63 -43.72 11.36
C LEU A 6 -4.14 -42.82 12.49
N GLU A 7 -2.91 -42.31 12.38
CA GLU A 7 -2.31 -41.39 13.33
C GLU A 7 -3.09 -40.06 13.39
N VAL A 8 -3.39 -39.46 12.23
CA VAL A 8 -4.20 -38.23 12.15
C VAL A 8 -5.59 -38.47 12.76
N LYS A 9 -6.24 -39.60 12.47
CA LYS A 9 -7.54 -39.94 13.03
C LYS A 9 -7.48 -40.15 14.56
N ARG A 10 -6.39 -40.68 15.10
CA ARG A 10 -6.16 -40.86 16.54
C ARG A 10 -5.95 -39.52 17.23
N ILE A 11 -5.16 -38.62 16.63
CA ILE A 11 -4.89 -37.26 17.14
C ILE A 11 -6.19 -36.46 17.16
N LEU A 12 -6.97 -36.46 16.07
CA LEU A 12 -8.24 -35.73 15.98
C LEU A 12 -9.34 -36.28 16.89
N LYS A 13 -9.23 -37.54 17.37
CA LYS A 13 -10.22 -38.13 18.28
C LYS A 13 -10.03 -37.71 19.74
N THR A 14 -8.91 -37.08 20.09
CA THR A 14 -8.63 -36.63 21.45
C THR A 14 -9.30 -35.29 21.70
N ARG A 15 -10.22 -35.19 22.67
CA ARG A 15 -10.96 -33.95 23.02
C ARG A 15 -10.02 -32.74 23.23
N ARG A 16 -8.86 -32.95 23.84
CA ARG A 16 -7.86 -31.89 24.05
C ARG A 16 -7.32 -31.32 22.73
N THR A 17 -7.01 -32.18 21.77
CA THR A 17 -6.50 -31.78 20.45
C THR A 17 -7.56 -31.04 19.65
N LEU A 18 -8.83 -31.47 19.71
CA LEU A 18 -9.93 -30.75 19.06
C LEU A 18 -10.12 -29.34 19.65
N ILE A 19 -10.04 -29.21 20.97
CA ILE A 19 -10.14 -27.90 21.63
C ILE A 19 -8.99 -26.99 21.18
N LEU A 20 -7.74 -27.49 21.20
CA LEU A 20 -6.57 -26.72 20.75
C LEU A 20 -6.67 -26.32 19.29
N LEU A 21 -7.12 -27.23 18.42
CA LEU A 21 -7.32 -26.95 17.00
C LEU A 21 -8.39 -25.88 16.78
N SER A 22 -9.50 -25.96 17.53
CA SER A 22 -10.57 -24.97 17.45
C SER A 22 -10.13 -23.60 17.94
N VAL A 23 -9.35 -23.54 19.02
CA VAL A 23 -8.76 -22.29 19.52
C VAL A 23 -7.76 -21.71 18.52
N ALA A 24 -6.87 -22.55 17.95
CA ALA A 24 -5.92 -22.12 16.93
C ALA A 24 -6.62 -21.57 15.68
N MET A 25 -7.69 -22.23 15.23
CA MET A 25 -8.51 -21.79 14.10
C MET A 25 -9.20 -20.45 14.38
N LEU A 26 -9.79 -20.30 15.56
CA LEU A 26 -10.40 -19.03 16.00
C LEU A 26 -9.37 -17.89 16.07
N LEU A 27 -8.20 -18.14 16.65
CA LEU A 27 -7.10 -17.18 16.70
C LEU A 27 -6.60 -16.80 15.31
N SER A 28 -6.50 -17.76 14.38
CA SER A 28 -6.08 -17.50 13.00
C SER A 28 -7.08 -16.60 12.27
N VAL A 29 -8.39 -16.84 12.45
CA VAL A 29 -9.45 -16.00 11.88
C VAL A 29 -9.39 -14.59 12.46
N LEU A 30 -9.21 -14.48 13.78
CA LEU A 30 -9.10 -13.20 14.47
C LEU A 30 -7.88 -12.40 14.00
N MET A 31 -6.73 -13.06 13.88
CA MET A 31 -5.48 -12.45 13.38
C MET A 31 -5.58 -12.05 11.90
N ALA A 32 -6.35 -12.75 11.09
CA ALA A 32 -6.60 -12.36 9.71
C ALA A 32 -7.57 -11.17 9.60
N TYR A 33 -8.52 -11.05 10.53
CA TYR A 33 -9.52 -9.98 10.51
C TYR A 33 -8.98 -8.65 11.07
N LEU A 34 -8.09 -8.69 12.08
CA LEU A 34 -7.55 -7.50 12.73
C LEU A 34 -6.92 -6.50 11.75
N PRO A 35 -6.01 -6.90 10.83
CA PRO A 35 -5.43 -5.95 9.89
C PRO A 35 -6.48 -5.28 8.99
N ILE A 36 -7.52 -6.02 8.60
CA ILE A 36 -8.60 -5.51 7.77
C ILE A 36 -9.40 -4.44 8.50
N SER A 37 -9.72 -4.66 9.77
CA SER A 37 -10.53 -3.73 10.57
C SER A 37 -9.81 -2.43 10.93
N PHE A 38 -8.48 -2.40 10.88
CA PHE A 38 -7.69 -1.19 11.15
C PHE A 38 -7.35 -0.39 9.88
N GLU A 39 -7.67 -0.91 8.69
CA GLU A 39 -7.51 -0.14 7.47
C GLU A 39 -8.51 1.00 7.43
N GLY A 40 -8.02 2.23 7.26
CA GLY A 40 -8.81 3.43 7.12
C GLY A 40 -8.29 4.32 6.00
N ILE A 41 -9.17 5.08 5.39
CA ILE A 41 -8.84 6.13 4.44
C ILE A 41 -9.94 7.17 4.38
N ASN A 42 -9.56 8.43 4.24
CA ASN A 42 -10.47 9.52 4.02
C ASN A 42 -10.80 9.66 2.53
N ARG A 43 -12.08 9.60 2.20
CA ARG A 43 -12.58 9.83 0.84
C ARG A 43 -13.14 11.26 0.74
N PRO A 44 -12.60 12.11 -0.14
CA PRO A 44 -13.21 13.40 -0.44
C PRO A 44 -14.51 13.21 -1.23
N ASN A 45 -15.53 13.99 -0.91
CA ASN A 45 -16.79 14.02 -1.63
C ASN A 45 -16.85 15.27 -2.52
N GLU A 46 -17.69 15.24 -3.56
CA GLU A 46 -17.87 16.36 -4.49
C GLU A 46 -18.38 17.66 -3.81
N ASP A 47 -18.98 17.56 -2.63
CA ASP A 47 -19.47 18.68 -1.84
C ASP A 47 -18.39 19.29 -0.91
N GLY A 48 -17.15 18.82 -0.98
CA GLY A 48 -16.03 19.25 -0.13
C GLY A 48 -16.04 18.62 1.26
N THR A 49 -16.98 17.74 1.57
CA THR A 49 -16.97 16.97 2.82
C THR A 49 -16.05 15.76 2.71
N VAL A 50 -15.69 15.18 3.85
CA VAL A 50 -14.81 13.99 3.92
C VAL A 50 -15.57 12.85 4.57
N THR A 51 -15.59 11.71 3.91
CA THR A 51 -16.12 10.46 4.47
C THR A 51 -14.96 9.55 4.88
N GLU A 52 -14.90 9.20 6.16
CA GLU A 52 -13.97 8.19 6.65
C GLU A 52 -14.50 6.80 6.27
N LEU A 53 -13.67 6.04 5.54
CA LEU A 53 -13.95 4.66 5.16
C LEU A 53 -13.06 3.74 5.97
N ASP A 54 -13.66 2.68 6.54
CA ASP A 54 -12.97 1.70 7.36
C ASP A 54 -13.12 0.28 6.81
N GLY A 55 -12.18 -0.57 7.18
CA GLY A 55 -12.22 -1.99 6.89
C GLY A 55 -12.27 -2.31 5.39
N LEU A 56 -13.22 -3.14 4.97
CA LEU A 56 -13.34 -3.58 3.58
C LEU A 56 -13.63 -2.42 2.62
N ALA A 57 -14.43 -1.44 3.03
CA ALA A 57 -14.73 -0.27 2.18
C ALA A 57 -13.46 0.56 1.90
N ALA A 58 -12.60 0.72 2.90
CA ALA A 58 -11.31 1.38 2.73
C ALA A 58 -10.39 0.60 1.78
N ILE A 59 -10.35 -0.73 1.89
CA ILE A 59 -9.54 -1.60 1.02
C ILE A 59 -10.04 -1.54 -0.43
N GLU A 60 -11.35 -1.60 -0.66
CA GLU A 60 -11.93 -1.49 -2.00
C GLU A 60 -11.62 -0.14 -2.63
N TYR A 61 -11.79 0.94 -1.89
CA TYR A 61 -11.47 2.28 -2.37
C TYR A 61 -9.97 2.43 -2.67
N LYS A 62 -9.08 1.95 -1.79
CA LYS A 62 -7.63 1.93 -2.04
C LYS A 62 -7.28 1.12 -3.29
N ARG A 63 -7.89 -0.05 -3.47
CA ARG A 63 -7.66 -0.89 -4.66
C ARG A 63 -8.01 -0.13 -5.94
N ASP A 64 -9.13 0.60 -5.95
CA ASP A 64 -9.56 1.37 -7.12
C ASP A 64 -8.63 2.57 -7.36
N LEU A 65 -8.17 3.26 -6.31
CA LEU A 65 -7.15 4.31 -6.41
C LEU A 65 -5.84 3.80 -7.03
N TYR A 66 -5.38 2.62 -6.61
CA TYR A 66 -4.14 2.05 -7.12
C TYR A 66 -4.28 1.33 -8.47
N ALA A 67 -5.51 1.18 -9.01
CA ALA A 67 -5.74 0.43 -10.24
C ALA A 67 -4.91 0.95 -11.42
N ALA A 68 -4.73 2.26 -11.53
CA ALA A 68 -3.94 2.88 -12.60
C ALA A 68 -2.42 2.60 -12.49
N THR A 69 -1.92 2.36 -11.28
CA THR A 69 -0.48 2.12 -11.01
C THR A 69 -0.15 0.64 -10.84
N GLN A 70 -1.16 -0.23 -10.77
CA GLN A 70 -0.96 -1.68 -10.68
C GLN A 70 -0.35 -2.27 -11.95
N GLY A 71 0.25 -3.46 -11.83
CA GLY A 71 0.85 -4.23 -12.90
C GLY A 71 2.35 -3.97 -13.03
N GLU A 72 2.88 -4.13 -14.24
CA GLU A 72 4.29 -3.98 -14.52
C GLU A 72 4.76 -2.54 -14.29
N VAL A 73 5.86 -2.38 -13.53
CA VAL A 73 6.52 -1.10 -13.31
C VAL A 73 7.42 -0.82 -14.51
N THR A 74 7.04 0.15 -15.33
CA THR A 74 7.81 0.57 -16.50
C THR A 74 8.45 1.93 -16.24
N ALA A 75 9.58 2.20 -16.89
CA ALA A 75 10.27 3.50 -16.82
C ALA A 75 9.30 4.67 -17.11
N GLU A 76 8.42 4.50 -18.07
CA GLU A 76 7.41 5.51 -18.44
C GLU A 76 6.41 5.79 -17.30
N LYS A 77 5.90 4.74 -16.63
CA LYS A 77 5.02 4.91 -15.45
C LYS A 77 5.72 5.63 -14.30
N VAL A 78 6.98 5.27 -14.07
CA VAL A 78 7.82 5.86 -13.02
C VAL A 78 8.10 7.33 -13.32
N LYS A 79 8.50 7.64 -14.54
CA LYS A 79 8.71 9.01 -15.03
C LYS A 79 7.45 9.86 -14.90
N GLN A 80 6.30 9.33 -15.35
CA GLN A 80 5.03 10.04 -15.27
C GLN A 80 4.59 10.31 -13.83
N ALA A 81 4.84 9.36 -12.92
CA ALA A 81 4.59 9.56 -11.50
C ALA A 81 5.43 10.71 -10.93
N LEU A 82 6.72 10.77 -11.30
CA LEU A 82 7.61 11.84 -10.87
C LEU A 82 7.16 13.22 -11.40
N ILE A 83 6.83 13.30 -12.69
CA ILE A 83 6.31 14.53 -13.31
C ILE A 83 5.03 14.98 -12.60
N THR A 84 4.09 14.06 -12.38
CA THR A 84 2.84 14.37 -11.68
C THR A 84 3.08 14.93 -10.28
N TYR A 85 4.04 14.37 -9.54
CA TYR A 85 4.44 14.87 -8.23
C TYR A 85 5.02 16.30 -8.32
N GLN A 86 6.02 16.50 -9.19
CA GLN A 86 6.69 17.79 -9.36
C GLN A 86 5.70 18.89 -9.81
N ASP A 87 4.76 18.55 -10.69
CA ASP A 87 3.70 19.47 -11.11
C ASP A 87 2.79 19.86 -9.93
N CYS A 88 2.42 18.89 -9.08
CA CYS A 88 1.63 19.16 -7.89
C CYS A 88 2.39 20.08 -6.91
N VAL A 89 3.69 19.85 -6.69
CA VAL A 89 4.51 20.73 -5.85
C VAL A 89 4.60 22.13 -6.42
N ASN A 90 4.83 22.26 -7.72
CA ASN A 90 4.92 23.56 -8.39
C ASN A 90 3.60 24.32 -8.35
N GLN A 91 2.46 23.61 -8.35
CA GLN A 91 1.13 24.23 -8.33
C GLN A 91 0.66 24.62 -6.93
N TYR A 92 0.95 23.80 -5.92
CA TYR A 92 0.39 23.94 -4.56
C TYR A 92 1.43 24.31 -3.49
N GLY A 93 2.71 24.30 -3.83
CA GLY A 93 3.84 24.60 -2.94
C GLY A 93 4.55 23.37 -2.38
N PRO A 94 5.68 23.55 -1.66
CA PRO A 94 6.46 22.47 -1.10
C PRO A 94 5.66 21.67 -0.07
N ILE A 95 5.80 20.35 -0.10
CA ILE A 95 5.01 19.44 0.68
C ILE A 95 5.79 19.02 1.92
N ASP A 96 5.46 19.61 3.04
CA ASP A 96 5.68 19.02 4.36
C ASP A 96 4.39 18.32 4.83
N GLY A 97 3.94 17.32 4.06
CA GLY A 97 2.88 16.38 4.45
C GLY A 97 1.45 16.91 4.61
N GLU A 98 1.25 18.21 4.80
CA GLU A 98 -0.05 18.81 5.16
C GLU A 98 -0.55 19.90 4.19
N GLU A 99 0.23 20.30 3.18
CA GLU A 99 -0.10 21.48 2.36
C GLU A 99 -0.85 21.20 1.05
N PHE A 100 -1.02 19.95 0.64
CA PHE A 100 -1.89 19.64 -0.48
C PHE A 100 -3.35 19.67 -0.07
N PRO A 101 -4.24 20.21 -0.92
CA PRO A 101 -5.65 19.93 -0.78
C PRO A 101 -5.87 18.41 -0.68
N LEU A 102 -6.69 17.99 0.28
CA LEU A 102 -6.92 16.56 0.57
C LEU A 102 -7.29 15.78 -0.68
N GLU A 103 -8.10 16.34 -1.54
CA GLU A 103 -8.53 15.77 -2.83
C GLU A 103 -7.33 15.49 -3.74
N VAL A 104 -6.44 16.47 -3.92
CA VAL A 104 -5.23 16.33 -4.75
C VAL A 104 -4.29 15.25 -4.17
N ASN A 105 -4.13 15.23 -2.86
CA ASN A 105 -3.31 14.23 -2.19
C ASN A 105 -3.87 12.83 -2.45
N ILE A 106 -5.17 12.61 -2.21
CA ILE A 106 -5.78 11.29 -2.34
C ILE A 106 -5.85 10.85 -3.80
N GLU A 107 -6.27 11.71 -4.71
CA GLU A 107 -6.47 11.31 -6.11
C GLU A 107 -5.19 11.23 -6.94
N LYS A 108 -4.22 12.12 -6.68
CA LYS A 108 -3.00 12.23 -7.50
C LYS A 108 -1.77 11.64 -6.83
N ILE A 109 -1.55 11.90 -5.53
CA ILE A 109 -0.31 11.55 -4.85
C ILE A 109 -0.36 10.16 -4.24
N VAL A 110 -1.44 9.81 -3.55
CA VAL A 110 -1.57 8.48 -2.92
C VAL A 110 -1.36 7.34 -3.91
N PRO A 111 -1.96 7.35 -5.13
CA PRO A 111 -1.79 6.25 -6.10
C PRO A 111 -0.35 6.07 -6.58
N ILE A 112 0.42 7.16 -6.73
CA ILE A 112 1.79 7.14 -7.27
C ILE A 112 2.87 7.01 -6.19
N ARG A 113 2.52 7.17 -4.90
CA ARG A 113 3.47 7.13 -3.79
C ARG A 113 4.37 5.89 -3.76
N PRO A 114 3.89 4.67 -4.05
CA PRO A 114 4.76 3.49 -4.13
C PRO A 114 5.84 3.60 -5.21
N LEU A 115 5.53 4.19 -6.36
CA LEU A 115 6.48 4.42 -7.45
C LEU A 115 7.51 5.48 -7.04
N LEU A 116 7.06 6.58 -6.44
CA LEU A 116 7.94 7.66 -5.95
C LEU A 116 8.92 7.14 -4.90
N LYS A 117 8.49 6.27 -4.00
CA LYS A 117 9.38 5.65 -3.02
C LYS A 117 10.45 4.81 -3.70
N GLY A 118 10.10 4.01 -4.71
CA GLY A 118 11.06 3.24 -5.51
C GLY A 118 12.09 4.14 -6.20
N ILE A 119 11.67 5.30 -6.73
CA ILE A 119 12.59 6.27 -7.34
C ILE A 119 13.56 6.82 -6.29
N SER A 120 13.06 7.31 -5.16
CA SER A 120 13.91 7.87 -4.09
C SER A 120 14.97 6.87 -3.63
N GLU A 121 14.62 5.59 -3.53
CA GLU A 121 15.56 4.52 -3.18
C GLU A 121 16.56 4.23 -4.31
N ALA A 122 16.15 4.27 -5.58
CA ALA A 122 17.02 4.05 -6.74
C ALA A 122 18.07 5.17 -6.92
N PHE A 123 17.72 6.40 -6.58
CA PHE A 123 18.57 7.58 -6.63
C PHE A 123 19.20 7.94 -5.27
N ALA A 124 19.19 7.03 -4.31
CA ALA A 124 19.75 7.25 -2.98
C ALA A 124 21.28 7.52 -3.04
N ASP A 125 21.76 8.42 -2.18
CA ASP A 125 23.20 8.66 -2.03
C ASP A 125 23.89 7.36 -1.54
N PRO A 126 24.84 6.81 -2.33
CA PRO A 126 25.50 5.55 -2.00
C PRO A 126 26.37 5.61 -0.73
N ARG A 127 26.66 6.80 -0.22
CA ARG A 127 27.47 7.00 0.99
C ARG A 127 26.63 7.01 2.26
N THR A 128 25.45 7.62 2.19
CA THR A 128 24.59 7.82 3.35
C THR A 128 23.40 6.86 3.35
N GLY A 129 23.04 6.31 2.19
CA GLY A 129 21.82 5.51 1.99
C GLY A 129 20.53 6.32 2.10
N ILE A 130 20.63 7.67 2.14
CA ILE A 130 19.47 8.54 2.18
C ILE A 130 18.88 8.63 0.77
N GLY A 131 17.58 8.40 0.64
CA GLY A 131 16.85 8.53 -0.62
C GLY A 131 16.93 9.96 -1.16
N ALA A 132 16.95 10.08 -2.48
CA ALA A 132 16.95 11.39 -3.13
C ALA A 132 15.60 12.09 -2.94
N ASP A 133 15.62 13.43 -2.88
CA ASP A 133 14.41 14.23 -2.92
C ASP A 133 13.79 14.14 -4.31
N TRP A 134 12.50 13.91 -4.38
CA TRP A 134 11.76 13.76 -5.64
C TRP A 134 11.80 15.04 -6.49
N MET A 135 12.01 16.21 -5.88
CA MET A 135 12.14 17.48 -6.60
C MET A 135 13.48 17.64 -7.28
N ASP A 136 14.53 16.99 -6.78
CA ASP A 136 15.89 17.09 -7.29
C ASP A 136 16.21 16.07 -8.41
N ILE A 137 15.28 15.13 -8.67
CA ILE A 137 15.46 14.10 -9.68
C ILE A 137 14.94 14.58 -11.04
N ASP A 138 15.79 14.51 -12.09
CA ASP A 138 15.35 14.77 -13.46
C ASP A 138 14.52 13.58 -13.98
N PRO A 139 13.25 13.81 -14.40
CA PRO A 139 12.41 12.76 -14.97
C PRO A 139 13.04 12.04 -16.17
N ASN A 140 13.96 12.68 -16.92
CA ASN A 140 14.62 12.06 -18.06
C ASN A 140 15.73 11.09 -17.64
N GLU A 141 16.28 11.22 -16.45
CA GLU A 141 17.29 10.29 -15.92
C GLU A 141 16.64 8.96 -15.47
N VAL A 142 15.34 8.96 -15.16
CA VAL A 142 14.61 7.77 -14.73
C VAL A 142 14.68 6.64 -15.77
N GLU A 143 14.63 6.97 -17.08
CA GLU A 143 14.72 5.98 -18.15
C GLU A 143 16.06 5.22 -18.21
N GLN A 144 17.12 5.76 -17.59
CA GLN A 144 18.43 5.14 -17.57
C GLN A 144 18.56 4.10 -16.42
N HIS A 145 17.67 4.15 -15.44
CA HIS A 145 17.69 3.30 -14.25
C HIS A 145 16.67 2.15 -14.30
N TYR A 146 15.68 2.20 -15.18
CA TYR A 146 14.64 1.22 -15.42
C TYR A 146 14.66 0.69 -16.86
#